data_fb67deb405764b52d8eca2ec5391233d
#
_entry.id   fb67deb405764b52d8eca2ec5391233d
#
_cell.length_a   1.000
_cell.length_b   1.000
_cell.length_c   1.000
_cell.angle_alpha   90.00
_cell.angle_beta   90.00
_cell.angle_gamma   90.00
#
_symmetry.space_group_name_H-M   'P 1'
#
loop_
_entity.id
_entity.type
_entity.pdbx_description
1 polymer ?
#
loop_
_entity_poly.entity_id
_entity_poly.type
_entity_poly.pdbx_seq_one_letter_code
_entity_poly.pdbx_strand_id
1 'polypeptide(L)'
;MDMQTRKVYRSKVDWWLWLVVSVGAVMILFGSVSLLVNPPQDGLPNVWIGLGMLAMAAFMGWILFSVYYVITANDLLVRAAFFRWRIPLDQITEVYPTHNPLSSPALSLDRLRVNYERPSGRTWWVMISPKEKEQFLDDLAKAAGLGREENRLVRRG
;
A
#
# COMPACT_ATOMS: atom_id res chain seq x y z
N MET A 1 -10.18 30.99 3.30
CA MET A 1 -10.46 29.60 3.79
C MET A 1 -9.98 28.66 2.69
N ASP A 2 -8.68 28.33 2.70
CA ASP A 2 -8.10 27.47 1.66
C ASP A 2 -8.63 26.06 1.87
N MET A 3 -9.45 25.61 0.93
CA MET A 3 -9.75 24.18 0.80
C MET A 3 -8.43 23.48 0.45
N GLN A 4 -7.71 23.03 1.47
CA GLN A 4 -6.51 22.24 1.32
C GLN A 4 -6.84 21.07 0.40
N THR A 5 -6.29 21.10 -0.79
CA THR A 5 -6.54 20.11 -1.85
C THR A 5 -5.93 18.79 -1.41
N ARG A 6 -6.70 18.05 -0.61
CA ARG A 6 -6.34 16.69 -0.19
C ARG A 6 -6.55 15.75 -1.36
N LYS A 7 -5.46 15.31 -1.98
CA LYS A 7 -5.51 14.34 -3.08
C LYS A 7 -5.21 12.94 -2.56
N VAL A 8 -6.11 12.00 -2.84
CA VAL A 8 -6.03 10.61 -2.36
C VAL A 8 -5.74 9.72 -3.55
N TYR A 9 -4.68 8.93 -3.45
CA TYR A 9 -4.25 7.95 -4.43
C TYR A 9 -4.32 6.55 -3.85
N ARG A 10 -4.93 5.62 -4.57
CA ARG A 10 -4.96 4.20 -4.19
C ARG A 10 -3.68 3.51 -4.65
N SER A 11 -3.26 2.48 -3.91
CA SER A 11 -2.16 1.63 -4.34
C SER A 11 -2.55 0.81 -5.57
N LYS A 12 -1.63 0.69 -6.51
CA LYS A 12 -1.70 -0.27 -7.60
C LYS A 12 -1.52 -1.68 -7.02
N VAL A 13 -2.39 -2.58 -7.38
CA VAL A 13 -2.29 -4.00 -7.03
C VAL A 13 -2.03 -4.75 -8.32
N ASP A 14 -0.96 -5.52 -8.37
CA ASP A 14 -0.60 -6.30 -9.54
C ASP A 14 -1.59 -7.45 -9.75
N TRP A 15 -1.86 -7.81 -11.01
CA TRP A 15 -2.83 -8.85 -11.37
C TRP A 15 -2.52 -10.23 -10.78
N TRP A 16 -1.23 -10.57 -10.69
CA TRP A 16 -0.80 -11.83 -10.10
C TRP A 16 -1.15 -11.94 -8.61
N LEU A 17 -1.09 -10.82 -7.88
CA LEU A 17 -1.47 -10.77 -6.47
C LEU A 17 -2.99 -10.99 -6.31
N TRP A 18 -3.80 -10.41 -7.22
CA TRP A 18 -5.23 -10.69 -7.30
C TRP A 18 -5.50 -12.18 -7.55
N LEU A 19 -4.74 -12.80 -8.46
CA LEU A 19 -4.86 -14.22 -8.76
C LEU A 19 -4.54 -15.07 -7.53
N VAL A 20 -3.41 -14.82 -6.87
CA VAL A 20 -2.99 -15.54 -5.66
C VAL A 20 -4.03 -15.42 -4.55
N VAL A 21 -4.52 -14.20 -4.30
CA VAL A 21 -5.54 -13.95 -3.25
C VAL A 21 -6.86 -14.60 -3.60
N SER A 22 -7.28 -14.54 -4.87
CA SER A 22 -8.53 -15.15 -5.32
C SER A 22 -8.47 -16.68 -5.22
N VAL A 23 -7.38 -17.30 -5.66
CA VAL A 23 -7.17 -18.77 -5.50
C VAL A 23 -7.16 -19.16 -4.03
N GLY A 24 -6.43 -18.42 -3.19
CA GLY A 24 -6.42 -18.64 -1.75
C GLY A 24 -7.81 -18.53 -1.12
N ALA A 25 -8.58 -17.51 -1.49
CA ALA A 25 -9.95 -17.33 -1.00
C ALA A 25 -10.87 -18.48 -1.43
N VAL A 26 -10.78 -18.94 -2.69
CA VAL A 26 -11.56 -20.09 -3.18
C VAL A 26 -11.19 -21.36 -2.43
N MET A 27 -9.91 -21.62 -2.21
CA MET A 27 -9.47 -22.80 -1.44
C MET A 27 -9.97 -22.75 0.02
N ILE A 28 -9.92 -21.58 0.64
CA ILE A 28 -10.43 -21.37 2.01
C ILE A 28 -11.94 -21.60 2.06
N LEU A 29 -12.70 -21.04 1.11
CA LEU A 29 -14.14 -21.23 1.01
C LEU A 29 -14.50 -22.70 0.80
N PHE A 30 -13.83 -23.38 -0.13
CA PHE A 30 -14.03 -24.79 -0.39
C PHE A 30 -13.73 -25.65 0.84
N GLY A 31 -12.60 -25.39 1.52
CA GLY A 31 -12.22 -26.07 2.76
C GLY A 31 -13.23 -25.83 3.88
N SER A 32 -13.72 -24.60 4.04
CA SER A 32 -14.72 -24.25 5.05
C SER A 32 -16.05 -24.98 4.81
N VAL A 33 -16.53 -24.99 3.55
CA VAL A 33 -17.75 -25.70 3.17
C VAL A 33 -17.59 -27.23 3.36
N SER A 34 -16.43 -27.77 2.94
CA SER A 34 -16.15 -29.21 3.13
C SER A 34 -16.19 -29.63 4.60
N LEU A 35 -15.63 -28.83 5.50
CA LEU A 35 -15.65 -29.05 6.94
C LEU A 35 -17.08 -28.98 7.54
N LEU A 36 -17.92 -28.11 6.98
CA LEU A 36 -19.33 -28.01 7.44
C LEU A 36 -20.20 -29.17 6.98
N VAL A 37 -19.95 -29.66 5.74
CA VAL A 37 -20.73 -30.75 5.16
C VAL A 37 -20.28 -32.13 5.66
N ASN A 38 -18.97 -32.31 5.86
CA ASN A 38 -18.35 -33.54 6.31
C ASN A 38 -17.56 -33.32 7.61
N PRO A 39 -18.22 -33.20 8.75
CA PRO A 39 -17.54 -32.97 10.01
C PRO A 39 -16.70 -34.18 10.41
N PRO A 40 -15.42 -34.03 10.80
CA PRO A 40 -14.65 -35.11 11.40
C PRO A 40 -15.31 -35.57 12.71
N GLN A 41 -15.28 -36.88 12.95
CA GLN A 41 -15.99 -37.50 14.10
C GLN A 41 -15.31 -37.21 15.44
N ASP A 42 -14.00 -36.87 15.42
CA ASP A 42 -13.18 -36.71 16.62
C ASP A 42 -12.49 -35.32 16.60
N GLY A 43 -13.16 -34.28 16.97
CA GLY A 43 -12.47 -32.98 16.97
C GLY A 43 -13.25 -31.76 17.44
N LEU A 44 -12.54 -30.66 17.54
CA LEU A 44 -13.08 -29.31 17.79
C LEU A 44 -14.23 -29.01 16.84
N PRO A 45 -15.25 -28.27 17.28
CA PRO A 45 -16.38 -27.92 16.43
C PRO A 45 -15.87 -27.29 15.14
N ASN A 46 -16.03 -27.96 14.01
CA ASN A 46 -15.56 -27.53 12.66
C ASN A 46 -16.07 -26.17 12.27
N VAL A 47 -17.19 -25.75 12.86
CA VAL A 47 -17.77 -24.43 12.69
C VAL A 47 -16.77 -23.34 13.07
N TRP A 48 -16.03 -23.51 14.17
CA TRP A 48 -15.04 -22.50 14.60
C TRP A 48 -13.83 -22.45 13.68
N ILE A 49 -13.40 -23.59 13.15
CA ILE A 49 -12.31 -23.67 12.17
C ILE A 49 -12.76 -22.98 10.87
N GLY A 50 -13.95 -23.29 10.37
CA GLY A 50 -14.52 -22.68 9.17
C GLY A 50 -14.68 -21.17 9.30
N LEU A 51 -15.20 -20.69 10.43
CA LEU A 51 -15.31 -19.26 10.71
C LEU A 51 -13.94 -18.57 10.80
N GLY A 52 -12.96 -19.22 11.42
CA GLY A 52 -11.58 -18.72 11.50
C GLY A 52 -10.95 -18.58 10.11
N MET A 53 -11.14 -19.54 9.22
CA MET A 53 -10.68 -19.48 7.83
C MET A 53 -11.35 -18.33 7.07
N LEU A 54 -12.67 -18.14 7.19
CA LEU A 54 -13.39 -17.04 6.57
C LEU A 54 -12.92 -15.67 7.09
N ALA A 55 -12.72 -15.55 8.40
CA ALA A 55 -12.20 -14.34 9.02
C ALA A 55 -10.78 -14.02 8.50
N MET A 56 -9.93 -15.04 8.31
CA MET A 56 -8.59 -14.87 7.74
C MET A 56 -8.66 -14.39 6.28
N ALA A 57 -9.54 -14.95 5.45
CA ALA A 57 -9.73 -14.51 4.08
C ALA A 57 -10.21 -13.06 4.01
N ALA A 58 -11.19 -12.67 4.84
CA ALA A 58 -11.67 -11.30 4.95
C ALA A 58 -10.57 -10.34 5.41
N PHE A 59 -9.74 -10.75 6.37
CA PHE A 59 -8.61 -9.97 6.87
C PHE A 59 -7.54 -9.75 5.80
N MET A 60 -7.20 -10.78 5.03
CA MET A 60 -6.26 -10.66 3.89
C MET A 60 -6.79 -9.68 2.84
N GLY A 61 -8.07 -9.79 2.47
CA GLY A 61 -8.70 -8.85 1.56
C GLY A 61 -8.66 -7.41 2.09
N TRP A 62 -9.00 -7.21 3.36
CA TRP A 62 -8.97 -5.89 3.99
C TRP A 62 -7.58 -5.25 3.96
N ILE A 63 -6.49 -6.01 4.20
CA ILE A 63 -5.12 -5.50 4.10
C ILE A 63 -4.84 -4.93 2.71
N LEU A 64 -5.22 -5.65 1.65
CA LEU A 64 -4.98 -5.22 0.26
C LEU A 64 -5.68 -3.90 -0.08
N PHE A 65 -6.92 -3.72 0.39
CA PHE A 65 -7.68 -2.49 0.13
C PHE A 65 -7.33 -1.32 1.05
N SER A 66 -6.56 -1.58 2.11
CA SER A 66 -6.21 -0.57 3.12
C SER A 66 -5.02 0.30 2.73
N VAL A 67 -4.39 0.06 1.57
CA VAL A 67 -3.20 0.81 1.14
C VAL A 67 -3.62 2.00 0.28
N TYR A 68 -3.33 3.20 0.76
CA TYR A 68 -3.55 4.45 0.02
C TYR A 68 -2.57 5.54 0.43
N TYR A 69 -2.42 6.53 -0.43
CA TYR A 69 -1.51 7.66 -0.29
C TYR A 69 -2.30 8.95 -0.34
N VAL A 70 -1.94 9.93 0.48
CA VAL A 70 -2.61 11.22 0.51
C VAL A 70 -1.56 12.33 0.47
N ILE A 71 -1.65 13.18 -0.54
CA ILE A 71 -0.89 14.42 -0.61
C ILE A 71 -1.73 15.51 0.02
N THR A 72 -1.20 16.13 1.06
CA THR A 72 -1.76 17.32 1.72
C THR A 72 -0.87 18.53 1.42
N ALA A 73 -1.23 19.70 1.91
CA ALA A 73 -0.41 20.91 1.70
C ALA A 73 1.01 20.81 2.28
N ASN A 74 1.18 20.06 3.38
CA ASN A 74 2.45 20.01 4.12
C ASN A 74 3.08 18.61 4.18
N ASP A 75 2.30 17.54 3.95
CA ASP A 75 2.73 16.18 4.20
C ASP A 75 2.28 15.21 3.11
N LEU A 76 3.12 14.21 2.87
CA LEU A 76 2.75 12.97 2.20
C LEU A 76 2.40 11.92 3.26
N LEU A 77 1.14 11.51 3.31
CA LEU A 77 0.66 10.44 4.19
C LEU A 77 0.63 9.13 3.41
N VAL A 78 1.34 8.14 3.91
CA VAL A 78 1.32 6.77 3.41
C VAL A 78 0.63 5.91 4.43
N ARG A 79 -0.47 5.27 4.05
CA ARG A 79 -1.22 4.36 4.90
C ARG A 79 -1.22 2.96 4.30
N ALA A 80 -0.87 1.97 5.12
CA ALA A 80 -0.90 0.57 4.76
C ALA A 80 -1.39 -0.24 5.95
N ALA A 81 -2.63 -0.71 5.90
CA ALA A 81 -3.30 -1.42 6.97
C ALA A 81 -3.16 -0.69 8.33
N PHE A 82 -2.32 -1.22 9.23
CA PHE A 82 -2.07 -0.66 10.57
C PHE A 82 -0.99 0.42 10.58
N PHE A 83 -0.16 0.50 9.54
CA PHE A 83 0.98 1.42 9.49
C PHE A 83 0.59 2.75 8.87
N ARG A 84 1.08 3.82 9.46
CA ARG A 84 0.92 5.19 8.97
C ARG A 84 2.27 5.89 8.98
N TRP A 85 2.71 6.34 7.81
CA TRP A 85 3.89 7.19 7.68
C TRP A 85 3.43 8.59 7.31
N ARG A 86 3.93 9.56 8.02
CA ARG A 86 3.75 10.98 7.74
C ARG A 86 5.10 11.55 7.37
N ILE A 87 5.23 12.01 6.14
CA ILE A 87 6.46 12.52 5.57
C ILE A 87 6.23 13.98 5.23
N PRO A 88 6.86 14.93 5.93
CA PRO A 88 6.79 16.34 5.57
C PRO A 88 7.33 16.57 4.15
N LEU A 89 6.63 17.36 3.36
CA LEU A 89 6.98 17.58 1.94
C LEU A 89 8.31 18.30 1.78
N ASP A 90 8.67 19.15 2.73
CA ASP A 90 9.95 19.86 2.80
C ASP A 90 11.15 18.95 3.04
N GLN A 91 10.91 17.77 3.62
CA GLN A 91 11.94 16.75 3.90
C GLN A 91 12.18 15.80 2.74
N ILE A 92 11.30 15.78 1.73
CA ILE A 92 11.47 14.92 0.56
C ILE A 92 12.63 15.46 -0.28
N THR A 93 13.66 14.63 -0.46
CA THR A 93 14.86 14.97 -1.24
C THR A 93 14.76 14.49 -2.66
N GLU A 94 14.20 13.29 -2.85
CA GLU A 94 14.17 12.64 -4.15
C GLU A 94 13.04 11.61 -4.25
N VAL A 95 12.48 11.46 -5.45
CA VAL A 95 11.53 10.39 -5.78
C VAL A 95 11.91 9.80 -7.13
N TYR A 96 12.04 8.46 -7.21
CA TYR A 96 12.39 7.80 -8.46
C TYR A 96 11.77 6.40 -8.57
N PRO A 97 11.53 5.92 -9.81
CA PRO A 97 11.01 4.59 -10.03
C PRO A 97 12.00 3.50 -9.62
N THR A 98 11.49 2.43 -9.04
CA THR A 98 12.29 1.27 -8.63
C THR A 98 11.49 -0.02 -8.79
N HIS A 99 12.19 -1.11 -9.11
CA HIS A 99 11.61 -2.44 -9.23
C HIS A 99 12.10 -3.38 -8.11
N ASN A 100 12.69 -2.84 -7.04
CA ASN A 100 13.21 -3.66 -5.96
C ASN A 100 12.06 -4.35 -5.20
N PRO A 101 12.04 -5.70 -5.11
CA PRO A 101 10.98 -6.44 -4.42
C PRO A 101 11.05 -6.35 -2.89
N LEU A 102 12.20 -5.90 -2.33
CA LEU A 102 12.43 -5.89 -0.88
C LEU A 102 11.67 -4.77 -0.18
N SER A 103 10.90 -5.20 0.79
CA SER A 103 10.26 -4.45 1.90
C SER A 103 9.59 -3.12 1.58
N SER A 104 8.25 -3.12 1.40
CA SER A 104 7.48 -1.87 1.49
C SER A 104 5.97 -2.11 1.43
N PRO A 105 5.13 -1.17 1.88
CA PRO A 105 3.67 -1.21 1.77
C PRO A 105 3.15 -1.11 0.33
N ALA A 106 3.98 -1.40 -0.67
CA ALA A 106 3.62 -1.36 -2.07
C ALA A 106 3.15 -2.74 -2.55
N LEU A 107 1.94 -2.82 -3.11
CA LEU A 107 1.30 -4.05 -3.60
C LEU A 107 1.63 -4.36 -5.08
N SER A 108 2.56 -3.62 -5.67
CA SER A 108 3.01 -3.77 -7.06
C SER A 108 4.53 -3.70 -7.16
N LEU A 109 5.10 -4.30 -8.19
CA LEU A 109 6.53 -4.19 -8.54
C LEU A 109 6.85 -2.86 -9.24
N ASP A 110 5.85 -2.18 -9.79
CA ASP A 110 5.99 -0.82 -10.34
C ASP A 110 5.92 0.20 -9.20
N ARG A 111 7.06 0.53 -8.62
CA ARG A 111 7.18 1.32 -7.40
C ARG A 111 7.87 2.65 -7.63
N LEU A 112 7.57 3.59 -6.74
CA LEU A 112 8.32 4.83 -6.54
C LEU A 112 9.01 4.75 -5.18
N ARG A 113 10.30 5.01 -5.17
CA ARG A 113 11.05 5.20 -3.93
C ARG A 113 11.06 6.68 -3.60
N VAL A 114 10.58 7.02 -2.41
CA VAL A 114 10.58 8.37 -1.85
C VAL A 114 11.67 8.43 -0.81
N ASN A 115 12.74 9.18 -1.07
CA ASN A 115 13.79 9.46 -0.12
C ASN A 115 13.45 10.74 0.64
N TYR A 116 13.64 10.74 1.94
CA TYR A 116 13.40 11.91 2.78
C TYR A 116 14.39 11.96 3.95
N GLU A 117 14.69 13.16 4.41
CA GLU A 117 15.56 13.39 5.56
C GLU A 117 14.73 13.57 6.82
N ARG A 118 15.13 12.90 7.90
CA ARG A 118 14.54 13.14 9.21
C ARG A 118 15.26 14.28 9.93
N PRO A 119 14.62 14.94 10.92
CA PRO A 119 15.27 15.98 11.73
C PRO A 119 16.57 15.53 12.41
N SER A 120 16.80 14.22 12.49
CA SER A 120 18.05 13.63 12.99
C SER A 120 19.20 13.61 11.97
N GLY A 121 19.02 14.18 10.76
CA GLY A 121 20.01 14.15 9.68
C GLY A 121 20.18 12.79 8.99
N ARG A 122 19.32 11.82 9.31
CA ARG A 122 19.37 10.49 8.66
C ARG A 122 18.42 10.45 7.47
N THR A 123 18.92 9.97 6.35
CA THR A 123 18.10 9.68 5.17
C THR A 123 17.31 8.39 5.38
N TRP A 124 16.01 8.48 5.17
CA TRP A 124 15.08 7.36 5.19
C TRP A 124 14.37 7.27 3.85
N TRP A 125 13.75 6.14 3.61
CA TRP A 125 13.01 5.93 2.39
C TRP A 125 11.73 5.12 2.63
N VAL A 126 10.76 5.33 1.78
CA VAL A 126 9.53 4.53 1.68
C VAL A 126 9.27 4.22 0.22
N MET A 127 8.77 3.03 -0.06
CA MET A 127 8.34 2.66 -1.40
C MET A 127 6.82 2.70 -1.47
N ILE A 128 6.31 3.27 -2.52
CA ILE A 128 4.88 3.42 -2.80
C ILE A 128 4.60 3.00 -4.24
N SER A 129 3.38 2.57 -4.54
CA SER A 129 2.97 2.25 -5.91
C SER A 129 1.60 2.85 -6.19
N PRO A 130 1.52 4.16 -6.44
CA PRO A 130 0.26 4.80 -6.79
C PRO A 130 -0.26 4.29 -8.13
N LYS A 131 -1.57 4.06 -8.24
CA LYS A 131 -2.22 3.59 -9.48
C LYS A 131 -2.02 4.59 -10.62
N GLU A 132 -2.18 5.88 -10.32
CA GLU A 132 -2.03 7.00 -11.25
C GLU A 132 -0.66 7.66 -11.04
N LYS A 133 0.41 6.94 -11.41
CA LYS A 133 1.80 7.30 -11.12
C LYS A 133 2.21 8.67 -11.64
N GLU A 134 1.87 8.99 -12.89
CA GLU A 134 2.22 10.25 -13.52
C GLU A 134 1.53 11.44 -12.83
N GLN A 135 0.22 11.32 -12.59
CA GLN A 135 -0.54 12.35 -11.89
C GLN A 135 -0.05 12.53 -10.45
N PHE A 136 0.30 11.43 -9.79
CA PHE A 136 0.87 11.47 -8.44
C PHE A 136 2.21 12.22 -8.42
N LEU A 137 3.11 11.96 -9.39
CA LEU A 137 4.39 12.65 -9.51
C LEU A 137 4.20 14.15 -9.76
N ASP A 138 3.29 14.54 -10.67
CA ASP A 138 2.98 15.94 -10.94
C ASP A 138 2.46 16.68 -9.71
N ASP A 139 1.53 16.05 -9.00
CA ASP A 139 0.94 16.66 -7.81
C ASP A 139 1.93 16.73 -6.65
N LEU A 140 2.76 15.70 -6.49
CA LEU A 140 3.82 15.71 -5.48
C LEU A 140 4.91 16.74 -5.81
N ALA A 141 5.30 16.88 -7.09
CA ALA A 141 6.25 17.88 -7.53
C ALA A 141 5.76 19.30 -7.20
N LYS A 142 4.49 19.59 -7.51
CA LYS A 142 3.87 20.88 -7.20
C LYS A 142 3.78 21.15 -5.70
N ALA A 143 3.34 20.16 -4.93
CA ALA A 143 3.14 20.30 -3.49
C ALA A 143 4.46 20.42 -2.71
N ALA A 144 5.50 19.68 -3.11
CA ALA A 144 6.79 19.66 -2.43
C ALA A 144 7.82 20.64 -3.02
N GLY A 145 7.49 21.34 -4.11
CA GLY A 145 8.43 22.24 -4.80
C GLY A 145 9.61 21.50 -5.41
N LEU A 146 9.40 20.26 -5.90
CA LEU A 146 10.44 19.43 -6.50
C LEU A 146 10.52 19.68 -8.02
N GLY A 147 11.73 19.66 -8.58
CA GLY A 147 11.91 19.62 -10.02
C GLY A 147 11.57 18.26 -10.58
N ARG A 148 10.79 18.20 -11.67
CA ARG A 148 10.48 16.95 -12.37
C ARG A 148 11.46 16.73 -13.52
N GLU A 149 12.11 15.58 -13.56
CA GLU A 149 12.99 15.10 -14.62
C GLU A 149 12.43 13.75 -15.10
N GLU A 150 11.66 13.75 -16.18
CA GLU A 150 10.92 12.58 -16.68
C GLU A 150 10.13 11.88 -15.59
N ASN A 151 10.63 10.73 -15.10
CA ASN A 151 9.99 9.90 -14.07
C ASN A 151 10.61 10.09 -12.67
N ARG A 152 11.45 11.10 -12.48
CA ARG A 152 12.17 11.38 -11.24
C ARG A 152 11.83 12.76 -10.72
N LEU A 153 11.72 12.91 -9.42
CA LEU A 153 11.61 14.19 -8.75
C LEU A 153 12.87 14.44 -7.93
N VAL A 154 13.44 15.64 -8.02
CA VAL A 154 14.65 16.03 -7.29
C VAL A 154 14.44 17.41 -6.69
N ARG A 155 14.93 17.61 -5.47
CA ARG A 155 14.96 18.95 -4.86
C ARG A 155 16.03 19.77 -5.53
N ARG A 156 15.61 20.88 -6.14
CA ARG A 156 16.55 21.88 -6.65
C ARG A 156 17.05 22.69 -5.44
N GLY A 157 18.35 22.64 -5.21
CA GLY A 157 19.03 23.44 -4.18
C GLY A 157 18.93 24.92 -4.42
#